data_46af21eb53f611cd93a9fefb97928e51
#
_entry.id   46af21eb53f611cd93a9fefb97928e51
#
_cell.length_a   1.000
_cell.length_b   1.000
_cell.length_c   1.000
_cell.angle_alpha   90.00
_cell.angle_beta   90.00
_cell.angle_gamma   90.00
#
_symmetry.space_group_name_H-M   'P 1'
#
loop_
_entity.id
_entity.type
_entity.pdbx_description
1 polymer ?
#
loop_
_entity_poly.entity_id
_entity_poly.type
_entity_poly.pdbx_seq_one_letter_code
_entity_poly.pdbx_strand_id
1 'polypeptide(L)'
;MIDLALSEVARGKLMTAAQRGESIPLGWAVDADGQPTTDPVAGLAGSMLPIGAVSSPKGAMLALMVEILASALLGANFSYEMGTFFTDEGGPLRSGHLFILIDPGAMAGQAEYHARLEELVLSLIHI
;
A
#
# COMPACT_ATOMS: atom_id res chain seq x y z
N MET A 1 7.35 3.28 14.39
CA MET A 1 6.62 3.82 13.22
C MET A 1 6.31 2.65 12.32
N ILE A 2 5.06 2.55 11.84
CA ILE A 2 4.62 1.54 10.86
C ILE A 2 4.39 2.29 9.56
N ASP A 3 5.01 1.82 8.47
CA ASP A 3 4.90 2.37 7.12
C ASP A 3 4.64 1.23 6.15
N LEU A 4 3.48 1.21 5.53
CA LEU A 4 3.00 0.13 4.69
C LEU A 4 2.42 0.65 3.38
N ALA A 5 2.90 0.11 2.26
CA ALA A 5 2.17 0.20 1.00
C ALA A 5 0.95 -0.73 1.04
N LEU A 6 -0.13 -0.35 0.35
CA LEU A 6 -1.33 -1.19 0.22
C LEU A 6 -1.25 -2.21 -0.92
N SER A 7 -0.14 -2.20 -1.67
CA SER A 7 0.19 -3.21 -2.67
C SER A 7 0.97 -4.36 -2.03
N GLU A 8 0.93 -5.54 -2.64
CA GLU A 8 1.68 -6.72 -2.20
C GLU A 8 3.18 -6.43 -2.09
N VAL A 9 3.67 -5.55 -2.94
CA VAL A 9 5.06 -5.12 -2.96
C VAL A 9 5.16 -3.66 -3.41
N ALA A 10 6.19 -2.95 -2.98
CA ALA A 10 6.45 -1.59 -3.42
C ALA A 10 6.84 -1.56 -4.92
N ARG A 11 6.29 -0.60 -5.69
CA ARG A 11 6.57 -0.42 -7.13
C ARG A 11 8.07 -0.36 -7.46
N GLY A 12 8.87 0.24 -6.57
CA GLY A 12 10.33 0.30 -6.74
C GLY A 12 11.01 -1.07 -6.85
N LYS A 13 10.44 -2.13 -6.25
CA LYS A 13 10.98 -3.49 -6.40
C LYS A 13 10.77 -4.04 -7.81
N LEU A 14 9.61 -3.78 -8.44
CA LEU A 14 9.37 -4.13 -9.84
C LEU A 14 10.35 -3.38 -10.75
N MET A 15 10.53 -2.07 -10.52
CA MET A 15 11.48 -1.25 -11.30
C MET A 15 12.91 -1.77 -11.19
N THR A 16 13.35 -2.12 -9.98
CA THR A 16 14.68 -2.68 -9.76
C THR A 16 14.85 -4.03 -10.45
N ALA A 17 13.85 -4.92 -10.38
CA ALA A 17 13.88 -6.20 -11.08
C ALA A 17 13.94 -6.02 -12.60
N ALA A 18 13.15 -5.09 -13.15
CA ALA A 18 13.18 -4.75 -14.57
C ALA A 18 14.56 -4.24 -15.03
N GLN A 19 15.18 -3.35 -14.24
CA GLN A 19 16.54 -2.84 -14.53
C GLN A 19 17.62 -3.93 -14.51
N ARG A 20 17.42 -4.96 -13.66
CA ARG A 20 18.36 -6.08 -13.53
C ARG A 20 18.07 -7.25 -14.48
N GLY A 21 16.95 -7.21 -15.21
CA GLY A 21 16.51 -8.34 -16.04
C GLY A 21 16.12 -9.57 -15.21
N GLU A 22 15.70 -9.38 -13.96
CA GLU A 22 15.29 -10.43 -13.03
C GLU A 22 13.77 -10.62 -13.10
N SER A 23 13.29 -11.85 -12.91
CA SER A 23 11.86 -12.11 -12.78
C SER A 23 11.35 -11.72 -11.38
N ILE A 24 10.04 -11.42 -11.30
CA ILE A 24 9.35 -11.18 -10.04
C ILE A 24 8.53 -12.41 -9.63
N PRO A 25 8.24 -12.59 -8.32
CA PRO A 25 7.32 -13.63 -7.86
C PRO A 25 5.93 -13.47 -8.45
N LEU A 26 5.30 -14.60 -8.78
CA LEU A 26 3.90 -14.63 -9.15
C LEU A 26 3.04 -14.10 -7.99
N GLY A 27 2.05 -13.26 -8.33
CA GLY A 27 1.18 -12.63 -7.32
C GLY A 27 1.62 -11.23 -6.90
N TRP A 28 2.73 -10.71 -7.42
CA TRP A 28 3.10 -9.31 -7.21
C TRP A 28 2.36 -8.36 -8.14
N ALA A 29 2.14 -8.80 -9.39
CA ALA A 29 1.52 -7.97 -10.42
C ALA A 29 0.73 -8.81 -11.42
N VAL A 30 -0.12 -8.12 -12.17
CA VAL A 30 -0.76 -8.57 -13.41
C VAL A 30 -0.26 -7.71 -14.55
N ASP A 31 -0.30 -8.25 -15.78
CA ASP A 31 0.00 -7.49 -16.98
C ASP A 31 -1.15 -6.56 -17.41
N ALA A 32 -1.03 -5.91 -18.56
CA ALA A 32 -2.03 -4.99 -19.08
C ALA A 32 -3.39 -5.65 -19.41
N ASP A 33 -3.39 -6.96 -19.64
CA ASP A 33 -4.60 -7.77 -19.88
C ASP A 33 -5.18 -8.37 -18.59
N GLY A 34 -4.61 -8.03 -17.42
CA GLY A 34 -5.03 -8.52 -16.11
C GLY A 34 -4.57 -9.96 -15.82
N GLN A 35 -3.63 -10.52 -16.59
CA GLN A 35 -3.11 -11.86 -16.37
C GLN A 35 -1.94 -11.85 -15.39
N PRO A 36 -1.84 -12.82 -14.47
CA PRO A 36 -0.70 -12.95 -13.58
C PRO A 36 0.62 -13.02 -14.34
N THR A 37 1.62 -12.24 -13.94
CA THR A 37 2.91 -12.20 -14.62
C THR A 37 4.09 -12.32 -13.67
N THR A 38 5.20 -12.90 -14.17
CA THR A 38 6.52 -12.88 -13.54
C THR A 38 7.50 -11.95 -14.23
N ASP A 39 7.06 -11.29 -15.31
CA ASP A 39 7.83 -10.26 -16.01
C ASP A 39 7.59 -8.90 -15.33
N PRO A 40 8.63 -8.28 -14.74
CA PRO A 40 8.48 -6.97 -14.10
C PRO A 40 8.11 -5.85 -15.07
N VAL A 41 8.50 -5.94 -16.36
CA VAL A 41 8.15 -4.93 -17.36
C VAL A 41 6.66 -5.00 -17.68
N ALA A 42 6.13 -6.20 -17.90
CA ALA A 42 4.70 -6.43 -18.08
C ALA A 42 3.90 -6.01 -16.83
N GLY A 43 4.41 -6.31 -15.63
CA GLY A 43 3.79 -5.89 -14.36
C GLY A 43 3.78 -4.38 -14.16
N LEU A 44 4.81 -3.66 -14.63
CA LEU A 44 4.86 -2.18 -14.59
C LEU A 44 3.89 -1.53 -15.59
N ALA A 45 3.64 -2.20 -16.71
CA ALA A 45 2.66 -1.78 -17.71
C ALA A 45 1.20 -2.12 -17.31
N GLY A 46 1.04 -3.12 -16.45
CA GLY A 46 -0.24 -3.52 -15.89
C GLY A 46 -0.51 -2.93 -14.50
N SER A 47 -0.82 -3.77 -13.52
CA SER A 47 -1.15 -3.35 -12.16
C SER A 47 -0.50 -4.23 -11.09
N MET A 48 -0.04 -3.60 -10.01
CA MET A 48 0.37 -4.34 -8.80
C MET A 48 -0.86 -4.85 -8.07
N LEU A 49 -0.74 -6.05 -7.50
CA LEU A 49 -1.81 -6.61 -6.69
C LEU A 49 -1.85 -5.97 -5.30
N PRO A 50 -3.03 -5.84 -4.69
CA PRO A 50 -3.15 -5.36 -3.32
C PRO A 50 -2.55 -6.35 -2.33
N ILE A 51 -2.18 -5.86 -1.14
CA ILE A 51 -1.61 -6.68 -0.07
C ILE A 51 -2.48 -7.92 0.22
N GLY A 52 -1.86 -9.09 0.27
CA GLY A 52 -2.52 -10.37 0.54
C GLY A 52 -3.43 -10.88 -0.59
N ALA A 53 -3.37 -10.32 -1.80
CA ALA A 53 -4.24 -10.67 -2.93
C ALA A 53 -4.16 -12.15 -3.33
N VAL A 54 -3.00 -12.78 -3.15
CA VAL A 54 -2.78 -14.21 -3.48
C VAL A 54 -3.65 -15.13 -2.60
N SER A 55 -3.95 -14.72 -1.38
CA SER A 55 -4.66 -15.54 -0.39
C SER A 55 -6.08 -15.07 -0.11
N SER A 56 -6.40 -13.79 -0.34
CA SER A 56 -7.67 -13.21 0.11
C SER A 56 -7.93 -11.83 -0.51
N PRO A 57 -9.21 -11.50 -0.82
CA PRO A 57 -9.60 -10.17 -1.29
C PRO A 57 -9.58 -9.08 -0.20
N LYS A 58 -9.23 -9.43 1.05
CA LYS A 58 -9.30 -8.49 2.19
C LYS A 58 -8.40 -7.27 1.99
N GLY A 59 -7.21 -7.46 1.39
CA GLY A 59 -6.31 -6.34 1.09
C GLY A 59 -6.88 -5.37 0.07
N ALA A 60 -7.62 -5.86 -0.93
CA ALA A 60 -8.32 -5.00 -1.89
C ALA A 60 -9.41 -4.15 -1.19
N MET A 61 -10.13 -4.74 -0.22
CA MET A 61 -11.12 -4.00 0.57
C MET A 61 -10.45 -2.94 1.46
N LEU A 62 -9.30 -3.24 2.06
CA LEU A 62 -8.52 -2.28 2.82
C LEU A 62 -8.04 -1.12 1.93
N ALA A 63 -7.53 -1.42 0.74
CA ALA A 63 -7.13 -0.41 -0.24
C ALA A 63 -8.32 0.47 -0.66
N LEU A 64 -9.50 -0.13 -0.89
CA LEU A 64 -10.72 0.61 -1.19
C LEU A 64 -11.12 1.56 -0.04
N MET A 65 -11.02 1.13 1.22
CA MET A 65 -11.29 2.00 2.37
C MET A 65 -10.36 3.21 2.38
N VAL A 66 -9.08 3.01 2.13
CA VAL A 66 -8.11 4.12 2.05
C VAL A 66 -8.44 5.04 0.88
N GLU A 67 -8.79 4.51 -0.28
CA GLU A 67 -9.20 5.29 -1.45
C GLU A 67 -10.44 6.15 -1.16
N ILE A 68 -11.43 5.61 -0.48
CA ILE A 68 -12.62 6.37 -0.06
C ILE A 68 -12.23 7.52 0.88
N LEU A 69 -11.39 7.25 1.87
CA LEU A 69 -11.02 8.22 2.90
C LEU A 69 -10.03 9.28 2.40
N ALA A 70 -9.06 8.89 1.57
CA ALA A 70 -7.99 9.77 1.12
C ALA A 70 -8.25 10.43 -0.24
N SER A 71 -9.18 9.90 -1.04
CA SER A 71 -9.50 10.43 -2.37
C SER A 71 -10.94 10.87 -2.48
N ALA A 72 -11.90 9.95 -2.40
CA ALA A 72 -13.31 10.27 -2.63
C ALA A 72 -13.85 11.32 -1.65
N LEU A 73 -13.57 11.17 -0.36
CA LEU A 73 -14.02 12.10 0.69
C LEU A 73 -13.47 13.52 0.50
N LEU A 74 -12.27 13.65 -0.06
CA LEU A 74 -11.56 14.92 -0.22
C LEU A 74 -11.70 15.52 -1.63
N GLY A 75 -12.34 14.82 -2.58
CA GLY A 75 -12.37 15.23 -3.99
C GLY A 75 -10.98 15.21 -4.64
N ALA A 76 -10.06 14.37 -4.13
CA ALA A 76 -8.73 14.16 -4.69
C ALA A 76 -8.80 13.14 -5.84
N ASN A 77 -7.73 13.04 -6.64
CA ASN A 77 -7.63 12.05 -7.69
C ASN A 77 -7.64 10.64 -7.11
N PHE A 78 -8.33 9.73 -7.79
CA PHE A 78 -8.20 8.30 -7.51
C PHE A 78 -6.85 7.77 -7.97
N SER A 79 -6.42 6.64 -7.46
CA SER A 79 -5.11 6.06 -7.77
C SER A 79 -4.90 5.83 -9.26
N TYR A 80 -5.93 5.46 -10.02
CA TYR A 80 -5.89 5.27 -11.47
C TYR A 80 -5.89 6.58 -12.29
N GLU A 81 -6.24 7.71 -11.66
CA GLU A 81 -6.19 9.06 -12.27
C GLU A 81 -4.87 9.77 -12.00
N MET A 82 -4.10 9.27 -11.03
CA MET A 82 -2.84 9.89 -10.63
C MET A 82 -1.74 9.56 -11.63
N GLY A 83 -0.94 10.56 -11.97
CA GLY A 83 0.32 10.37 -12.69
C GLY A 83 1.34 9.58 -11.86
N THR A 84 2.54 9.44 -12.38
CA THR A 84 3.64 8.77 -11.69
C THR A 84 4.63 9.78 -11.09
N PHE A 85 5.23 9.44 -9.95
CA PHE A 85 6.35 10.21 -9.37
C PHE A 85 7.69 9.94 -10.05
N PHE A 86 7.74 9.00 -11.01
CA PHE A 86 8.96 8.51 -11.61
C PHE A 86 9.27 9.12 -12.98
N THR A 87 8.38 9.99 -13.49
CA THR A 87 8.58 10.72 -14.74
C THR A 87 8.20 12.18 -14.57
N ASP A 88 8.78 13.07 -15.37
CA ASP A 88 8.45 14.50 -15.40
C ASP A 88 7.19 14.80 -16.25
N GLU A 89 6.54 13.76 -16.78
CA GLU A 89 5.33 13.88 -17.57
C GLU A 89 4.08 13.85 -16.68
N GLY A 90 3.15 14.71 -16.95
CA GLY A 90 1.83 14.75 -16.29
C GLY A 90 1.57 16.06 -15.54
N GLY A 91 0.34 16.19 -15.05
CA GLY A 91 -0.13 17.31 -14.26
C GLY A 91 0.06 17.09 -12.75
N PRO A 92 -0.46 18.01 -11.91
CA PRO A 92 -0.46 17.85 -10.46
C PRO A 92 -1.12 16.53 -10.04
N LEU A 93 -0.50 15.79 -9.14
CA LEU A 93 -1.00 14.49 -8.67
C LEU A 93 -2.35 14.60 -7.95
N ARG A 94 -2.64 15.73 -7.29
CA ARG A 94 -3.85 15.97 -6.51
C ARG A 94 -4.16 14.83 -5.54
N SER A 95 -3.12 14.32 -4.86
CA SER A 95 -3.27 13.28 -3.85
C SER A 95 -3.85 13.85 -2.56
N GLY A 96 -4.80 13.14 -1.97
CA GLY A 96 -5.34 13.48 -0.67
C GLY A 96 -4.59 12.77 0.47
N HIS A 97 -4.73 13.31 1.68
CA HIS A 97 -4.18 12.74 2.91
C HIS A 97 -5.24 12.79 4.01
N LEU A 98 -5.35 11.73 4.78
CA LEU A 98 -6.15 11.68 6.00
C LEU A 98 -5.22 11.53 7.21
N PHE A 99 -5.38 12.40 8.20
CA PHE A 99 -4.69 12.33 9.48
C PHE A 99 -5.70 12.04 10.59
N ILE A 100 -5.44 11.00 11.39
CA ILE A 100 -6.22 10.65 12.57
C ILE A 100 -5.30 10.76 13.78
N LEU A 101 -5.62 11.66 14.70
CA LEU A 101 -4.91 11.82 15.95
C LEU A 101 -5.78 11.27 17.08
N ILE A 102 -5.21 10.37 17.88
CA ILE A 102 -5.88 9.76 19.01
C ILE A 102 -5.07 10.08 20.27
N ASP A 103 -5.71 10.76 21.24
CA ASP A 103 -5.13 10.97 22.56
C ASP A 103 -5.45 9.78 23.48
N PRO A 104 -4.47 8.92 23.80
CA PRO A 104 -4.71 7.80 24.69
C PRO A 104 -5.06 8.24 26.12
N GLY A 105 -4.67 9.45 26.51
CA GLY A 105 -5.02 10.03 27.81
C GLY A 105 -6.53 10.28 27.99
N ALA A 106 -7.24 10.53 26.90
CA ALA A 106 -8.70 10.70 26.89
C ALA A 106 -9.48 9.39 26.93
N MET A 107 -8.81 8.24 26.83
CA MET A 107 -9.41 6.90 26.83
C MET A 107 -9.04 6.12 28.12
N ALA A 108 -8.18 5.11 28.00
CA ALA A 108 -7.77 4.28 29.13
C ALA A 108 -6.72 4.96 30.05
N GLY A 109 -6.19 6.08 29.62
CA GLY A 109 -5.08 6.75 30.28
C GLY A 109 -3.72 6.39 29.69
N GLN A 110 -2.81 7.33 29.73
CA GLN A 110 -1.51 7.22 29.05
C GLN A 110 -0.64 6.10 29.62
N ALA A 111 -0.67 5.90 30.94
CA ALA A 111 0.10 4.84 31.60
C ALA A 111 -0.39 3.45 31.21
N GLU A 112 -1.72 3.24 31.21
CA GLU A 112 -2.31 1.97 30.80
C GLU A 112 -2.05 1.68 29.33
N TYR A 113 -2.19 2.69 28.47
CA TYR A 113 -1.87 2.54 27.04
C TYR A 113 -0.43 2.09 26.82
N HIS A 114 0.55 2.68 27.51
CA HIS A 114 1.96 2.29 27.36
C HIS A 114 2.21 0.86 27.86
N ALA A 115 1.64 0.48 29.00
CA ALA A 115 1.78 -0.87 29.54
C ALA A 115 1.21 -1.92 28.57
N ARG A 116 0.01 -1.68 28.03
CA ARG A 116 -0.63 -2.59 27.06
C ARG A 116 0.08 -2.64 25.72
N LEU A 117 0.63 -1.52 25.26
CA LEU A 117 1.44 -1.49 24.03
C LEU A 117 2.74 -2.28 24.20
N GLU A 118 3.41 -2.15 25.36
CA GLU A 118 4.62 -2.93 25.65
C GLU A 118 4.34 -4.44 25.67
N GLU A 119 3.29 -4.88 26.34
CA GLU A 119 2.85 -6.29 26.32
C GLU A 119 2.61 -6.79 24.89
N LEU A 120 1.90 -6.00 24.08
CA LEU A 120 1.62 -6.36 22.68
C LEU A 120 2.92 -6.51 21.88
N VAL A 121 3.83 -5.53 21.96
CA VAL A 121 5.11 -5.57 21.26
C VAL A 121 5.95 -6.77 21.70
N LEU A 122 6.04 -7.04 23.00
CA LEU A 122 6.77 -8.20 23.54
C LEU A 122 6.15 -9.52 23.05
N SER A 123 4.84 -9.61 22.93
CA SER A 123 4.17 -10.83 22.43
C SER A 123 4.51 -11.11 20.96
N LEU A 124 4.76 -10.07 20.16
CA LEU A 124 5.09 -10.19 18.73
C LEU A 124 6.55 -10.61 18.48
N ILE A 125 7.44 -10.41 19.45
CA ILE A 125 8.86 -10.83 19.34
C ILE A 125 8.99 -12.36 19.37
N HIS A 126 7.97 -13.07 19.82
CA HIS A 126 7.96 -14.52 19.95
C HIS A 126 7.20 -15.25 18.82
N ILE A 127 6.74 -14.54 17.80
CA ILE A 127 6.15 -15.07 16.56
C ILE A 127 7.22 -15.12 15.47
#